data_a327088cc07fb0945ea25a50feeac61c
#
_entry.id   a327088cc07fb0945ea25a50feeac61c
#
_cell.length_a   1.000
_cell.length_b   1.000
_cell.length_c   1.000
_cell.angle_alpha   90.00
_cell.angle_beta   90.00
_cell.angle_gamma   90.00
#
_symmetry.space_group_name_H-M   'P 1'
#
loop_
_entity.id
_entity.type
_entity.pdbx_description
1 polymer ?
#
loop_
_entity_poly.entity_id
_entity_poly.type
_entity_poly.pdbx_seq_one_letter_code
_entity_poly.pdbx_strand_id
1 'polypeptide(L)'
;MKILIIFCLIFTSAKSFAQYDPFLGQISYVAFNFAPAGWADCNGQELSIAQYSALYSLLGTTYGGNGTSTFAVPNIQGRVMLSNGQGAGLPNYPLASTGGEEGHILTVAEMPQHTHLLKAVSSDGNVSNPSGALPANTKTLDKEYSTTPPTSGTMNASMTSIAGGNQPHPNIQPYVTFKCIIALQGIYPSRP
;
A
#
# COMPACT_ATOMS: atom_id res chain seq x y z
N MET A 1 54.34 63.61 -7.49
CA MET A 1 54.20 62.56 -6.43
C MET A 1 52.77 62.07 -6.50
N LYS A 2 52.57 60.95 -7.22
CA LYS A 2 51.21 60.38 -7.45
C LYS A 2 50.95 59.40 -6.32
N ILE A 3 50.02 59.76 -5.44
CA ILE A 3 49.53 58.83 -4.37
C ILE A 3 48.58 57.82 -5.02
N LEU A 4 49.04 56.59 -5.17
CA LEU A 4 48.27 55.51 -5.65
C LEU A 4 47.42 54.99 -4.47
N ILE A 5 46.15 55.34 -4.41
CA ILE A 5 45.21 54.83 -3.45
C ILE A 5 44.79 53.38 -3.94
N ILE A 6 45.43 52.37 -3.38
CA ILE A 6 45.03 50.99 -3.56
C ILE A 6 43.78 50.79 -2.69
N PHE A 7 42.62 50.89 -3.31
CA PHE A 7 41.35 50.49 -2.69
C PHE A 7 41.35 48.96 -2.64
N CYS A 8 41.82 48.43 -1.51
CA CYS A 8 41.74 47.01 -1.23
C CYS A 8 40.26 46.67 -0.99
N LEU A 9 39.54 46.28 -2.05
CA LEU A 9 38.22 45.70 -1.94
C LEU A 9 38.37 44.36 -1.21
N ILE A 10 38.19 44.41 0.11
CA ILE A 10 38.00 43.19 0.93
C ILE A 10 36.62 42.66 0.53
N PHE A 11 36.59 41.78 -0.44
CA PHE A 11 35.46 40.88 -0.67
C PHE A 11 35.35 39.99 0.56
N THR A 12 34.63 40.45 1.58
CA THR A 12 34.09 39.57 2.60
C THR A 12 33.09 38.70 1.88
N SER A 13 33.52 37.52 1.44
CA SER A 13 32.61 36.43 1.04
C SER A 13 31.76 36.08 2.26
N ALA A 14 30.65 36.77 2.42
CA ALA A 14 29.59 36.31 3.33
C ALA A 14 29.22 34.90 2.86
N LYS A 15 29.64 33.90 3.62
CA LYS A 15 29.14 32.54 3.42
C LYS A 15 27.65 32.62 3.77
N SER A 16 26.82 32.91 2.77
CA SER A 16 25.39 32.73 2.85
C SER A 16 25.19 31.23 2.95
N PHE A 17 25.06 30.72 4.16
CA PHE A 17 24.46 29.40 4.36
C PHE A 17 23.00 29.60 3.95
N ALA A 18 22.66 29.20 2.73
CA ALA A 18 21.28 28.98 2.36
C ALA A 18 20.79 27.76 3.16
N GLN A 19 20.54 27.95 4.46
CA GLN A 19 19.94 26.97 5.30
C GLN A 19 18.49 26.87 4.82
N TYR A 20 18.15 25.75 4.19
CA TYR A 20 16.78 25.47 3.83
C TYR A 20 16.01 25.20 5.13
N ASP A 21 15.34 26.22 5.64
CA ASP A 21 14.46 26.07 6.77
C ASP A 21 13.18 25.34 6.29
N PRO A 22 12.83 24.20 6.85
CA PRO A 22 11.62 23.49 6.46
C PRO A 22 10.38 24.29 6.86
N PHE A 23 9.27 24.03 6.19
CA PHE A 23 7.99 24.47 6.74
C PHE A 23 7.66 23.66 8.00
N LEU A 24 7.08 24.32 8.99
CA LEU A 24 6.55 23.66 10.17
C LEU A 24 5.53 22.58 9.75
N GLY A 25 5.71 21.35 10.22
CA GLY A 25 4.88 20.21 9.80
C GLY A 25 5.25 19.61 8.45
N GLN A 26 6.33 20.05 7.81
CA GLN A 26 6.82 19.42 6.58
C GLN A 26 7.26 17.99 6.83
N ILE A 27 6.81 17.08 5.98
CA ILE A 27 7.25 15.67 5.98
C ILE A 27 8.41 15.51 4.99
N SER A 28 9.42 14.74 5.39
CA SER A 28 10.59 14.42 4.58
C SER A 28 11.00 12.96 4.79
N TYR A 29 11.73 12.41 3.82
CA TYR A 29 12.33 11.07 3.91
C TYR A 29 13.84 11.16 3.94
N VAL A 30 14.45 10.40 4.83
CA VAL A 30 15.90 10.33 4.99
C VAL A 30 16.38 8.88 4.97
N ALA A 31 17.62 8.68 4.52
CA ALA A 31 18.20 7.34 4.39
C ALA A 31 18.86 6.81 5.68
N PHE A 32 18.95 7.64 6.72
CA PHE A 32 19.45 7.25 8.03
C PHE A 32 18.28 6.95 9.00
N ASN A 33 18.53 6.30 10.13
CA ASN A 33 17.52 5.64 10.98
C ASN A 33 17.05 6.47 12.20
N PHE A 34 17.32 7.76 12.27
CA PHE A 34 16.91 8.63 13.38
C PHE A 34 16.31 9.95 12.87
N ALA A 35 15.50 10.60 13.71
CA ALA A 35 15.03 11.96 13.44
C ALA A 35 16.08 12.96 13.96
N PRO A 36 16.62 13.88 13.14
CA PRO A 36 17.52 14.93 13.61
C PRO A 36 16.88 15.89 14.60
N ALA A 37 17.68 16.71 15.27
CA ALA A 37 17.16 17.78 16.14
C ALA A 37 16.19 18.69 15.36
N GLY A 38 15.06 19.03 15.98
CA GLY A 38 13.98 19.80 15.34
C GLY A 38 13.01 18.98 14.49
N TRP A 39 13.18 17.66 14.42
CA TRP A 39 12.31 16.72 13.71
C TRP A 39 11.82 15.61 14.63
N ALA A 40 10.72 14.99 14.27
CA ALA A 40 10.18 13.79 14.93
C ALA A 40 9.89 12.69 13.92
N ASP A 41 9.79 11.45 14.38
CA ASP A 41 9.39 10.31 13.54
C ASP A 41 7.91 10.40 13.16
N CYS A 42 7.56 10.03 11.92
CA CYS A 42 6.16 9.87 11.51
C CYS A 42 5.64 8.47 11.92
N ASN A 43 5.53 8.23 13.21
CA ASN A 43 5.15 6.94 13.80
C ASN A 43 3.86 7.01 14.62
N GLY A 44 3.13 8.14 14.55
CA GLY A 44 1.89 8.34 15.29
C GLY A 44 2.09 8.74 16.75
N GLN A 45 3.31 9.10 17.16
CA GLN A 45 3.56 9.48 18.55
C GLN A 45 2.77 10.74 18.95
N GLU A 46 2.37 10.79 20.21
CA GLU A 46 1.72 11.96 20.76
C GLU A 46 2.75 12.99 21.25
N LEU A 47 2.49 14.25 20.94
CA LEU A 47 3.29 15.40 21.32
C LEU A 47 2.50 16.31 22.25
N SER A 48 3.20 17.02 23.14
CA SER A 48 2.60 18.02 24.06
C SER A 48 2.17 19.27 23.29
N ILE A 49 0.91 19.67 23.43
CA ILE A 49 0.38 20.92 22.85
C ILE A 49 1.12 22.13 23.44
N ALA A 50 1.43 22.10 24.73
CA ALA A 50 2.14 23.21 25.39
C ALA A 50 3.55 23.41 24.82
N GLN A 51 4.23 22.33 24.41
CA GLN A 51 5.57 22.40 23.84
C GLN A 51 5.58 22.74 22.34
N TYR A 52 4.56 22.26 21.59
CA TYR A 52 4.49 22.37 20.14
C TYR A 52 3.19 23.06 19.68
N SER A 53 2.84 24.18 20.32
CA SER A 53 1.56 24.87 20.08
C SER A 53 1.39 25.36 18.65
N ALA A 54 2.47 25.80 18.01
CA ALA A 54 2.44 26.22 16.61
C ALA A 54 2.16 25.04 15.67
N LEU A 55 2.78 23.88 15.90
CA LEU A 55 2.50 22.67 15.11
C LEU A 55 1.07 22.18 15.36
N TYR A 56 0.60 22.22 16.60
CA TYR A 56 -0.80 21.89 16.92
C TYR A 56 -1.80 22.80 16.20
N SER A 57 -1.50 24.10 16.05
CA SER A 57 -2.38 25.01 15.31
C SER A 57 -2.53 24.64 13.83
N LEU A 58 -1.57 23.91 13.25
CA LEU A 58 -1.63 23.39 11.88
C LEU A 58 -2.31 22.02 11.77
N LEU A 59 -1.95 21.08 12.66
CA LEU A 59 -2.38 19.69 12.58
C LEU A 59 -3.68 19.43 13.34
N GLY A 60 -3.93 20.17 14.43
CA GLY A 60 -5.03 19.88 15.34
C GLY A 60 -4.95 18.45 15.87
N THR A 61 -6.07 17.77 15.95
CA THR A 61 -6.20 16.36 16.33
C THR A 61 -6.42 15.46 15.10
N THR A 62 -6.09 15.93 13.91
CA THR A 62 -6.31 15.23 12.63
C THR A 62 -5.69 13.84 12.62
N TYR A 63 -4.53 13.66 13.24
CA TYR A 63 -3.81 12.38 13.32
C TYR A 63 -3.94 11.69 14.68
N GLY A 64 -4.71 12.26 15.63
CA GLY A 64 -4.94 11.72 16.98
C GLY A 64 -4.57 12.67 18.09
N GLY A 65 -4.51 12.12 19.31
CA GLY A 65 -4.32 12.88 20.56
C GLY A 65 -5.65 13.31 21.19
N ASN A 66 -5.58 13.88 22.41
CA ASN A 66 -6.79 14.26 23.15
C ASN A 66 -7.27 15.70 22.91
N GLY A 67 -6.50 16.51 22.16
CA GLY A 67 -6.85 17.90 21.82
C GLY A 67 -6.81 18.89 23.00
N THR A 68 -6.46 18.43 24.19
CA THR A 68 -6.37 19.27 25.41
C THR A 68 -4.91 19.42 25.85
N SER A 69 -4.18 18.33 25.94
CA SER A 69 -2.76 18.31 26.34
C SER A 69 -1.86 17.68 25.28
N THR A 70 -2.41 16.80 24.43
CA THR A 70 -1.67 16.07 23.41
C THR A 70 -2.35 16.12 22.05
N PHE A 71 -1.53 16.01 21.00
CA PHE A 71 -1.92 15.74 19.61
C PHE A 71 -0.92 14.77 19.01
N ALA A 72 -1.32 14.04 17.96
CA ALA A 72 -0.44 13.07 17.32
C ALA A 72 0.11 13.58 16.00
N VAL A 73 1.29 13.10 15.63
CA VAL A 73 1.87 13.23 14.29
C VAL A 73 1.39 12.08 13.38
N PRO A 74 1.48 12.23 12.04
CA PRO A 74 1.12 11.17 11.12
C PRO A 74 1.84 9.85 11.41
N ASN A 75 1.16 8.71 11.21
CA ASN A 75 1.76 7.38 11.21
C ASN A 75 1.73 6.82 9.78
N ILE A 76 2.90 6.67 9.17
CA ILE A 76 3.04 6.10 7.83
C ILE A 76 3.77 4.76 7.81
N GLN A 77 4.03 4.17 8.97
CA GLN A 77 4.68 2.86 9.08
C GLN A 77 3.80 1.79 8.42
N GLY A 78 4.37 1.02 7.49
CA GLY A 78 3.65 0.02 6.69
C GLY A 78 2.61 0.60 5.71
N ARG A 79 2.68 1.90 5.37
CA ARG A 79 1.69 2.59 4.54
C ARG A 79 2.31 3.32 3.37
N VAL A 80 1.59 3.36 2.27
CA VAL A 80 1.88 4.20 1.10
C VAL A 80 1.11 5.50 1.25
N MET A 81 1.74 6.62 0.90
CA MET A 81 1.07 7.93 0.93
C MET A 81 0.19 8.12 -0.31
N LEU A 82 -1.03 8.59 -0.05
CA LEU A 82 -1.94 9.09 -1.07
C LEU A 82 -2.17 10.59 -0.86
N SER A 83 -2.46 11.33 -1.95
CA SER A 83 -2.94 12.70 -1.83
C SER A 83 -4.38 12.70 -1.34
N ASN A 84 -4.69 13.59 -0.40
CA ASN A 84 -6.07 13.80 0.02
C ASN A 84 -6.91 14.46 -1.09
N GLY A 85 -8.21 14.25 -1.04
CA GLY A 85 -9.18 14.78 -1.99
C GLY A 85 -9.76 13.72 -2.91
N GLN A 86 -10.43 14.17 -3.98
CA GLN A 86 -11.10 13.31 -4.93
C GLN A 86 -10.55 13.54 -6.34
N GLY A 87 -9.92 12.53 -6.92
CA GLY A 87 -9.60 12.51 -8.34
C GLY A 87 -10.84 12.25 -9.20
N ALA A 88 -10.82 12.66 -10.47
CA ALA A 88 -11.92 12.42 -11.38
C ALA A 88 -12.23 10.92 -11.52
N GLY A 89 -13.45 10.51 -11.18
CA GLY A 89 -13.88 9.12 -11.21
C GLY A 89 -13.32 8.23 -10.08
N LEU A 90 -12.60 8.81 -9.11
CA LEU A 90 -12.02 8.08 -7.98
C LEU A 90 -12.76 8.37 -6.67
N PRO A 91 -12.61 7.51 -5.65
CA PRO A 91 -13.11 7.77 -4.30
C PRO A 91 -12.50 9.05 -3.71
N ASN A 92 -13.23 9.65 -2.76
CA ASN A 92 -12.70 10.76 -1.96
C ASN A 92 -11.86 10.21 -0.79
N TYR A 93 -10.64 10.72 -0.64
CA TYR A 93 -9.73 10.37 0.45
C TYR A 93 -9.56 11.59 1.39
N PRO A 94 -10.27 11.63 2.52
CA PRO A 94 -10.07 12.69 3.52
C PRO A 94 -8.64 12.70 4.05
N LEU A 95 -8.16 13.87 4.48
CA LEU A 95 -6.85 13.98 5.14
C LEU A 95 -6.81 13.06 6.36
N ALA A 96 -5.68 12.38 6.57
CA ALA A 96 -5.42 11.38 7.62
C ALA A 96 -6.27 10.09 7.55
N SER A 97 -7.11 9.90 6.53
CA SER A 97 -7.77 8.60 6.35
C SER A 97 -6.75 7.49 6.11
N THR A 98 -7.03 6.31 6.66
CA THR A 98 -6.20 5.12 6.50
C THR A 98 -7.02 4.00 5.89
N GLY A 99 -6.38 3.13 5.12
CA GLY A 99 -7.04 2.00 4.48
C GLY A 99 -6.02 1.01 3.93
N GLY A 100 -6.55 -0.07 3.29
CA GLY A 100 -5.72 -1.14 2.78
C GLY A 100 -5.24 -2.11 3.86
N GLU A 101 -4.58 -3.17 3.43
CA GLU A 101 -4.07 -4.24 4.29
C GLU A 101 -2.77 -4.82 3.72
N GLU A 102 -1.86 -5.25 4.59
CA GLU A 102 -0.57 -5.84 4.20
C GLU A 102 -0.68 -7.31 3.79
N GLY A 103 -1.66 -8.02 4.34
CA GLY A 103 -1.95 -9.42 4.03
C GLY A 103 -3.44 -9.60 3.77
N HIS A 104 -3.77 -10.26 2.68
CA HIS A 104 -5.16 -10.47 2.26
C HIS A 104 -5.49 -11.95 2.17
N ILE A 105 -6.66 -12.35 2.73
CA ILE A 105 -7.24 -13.68 2.55
C ILE A 105 -8.32 -13.57 1.49
N LEU A 106 -8.08 -14.19 0.34
CA LEU A 106 -9.05 -14.18 -0.74
C LEU A 106 -10.32 -14.95 -0.33
N THR A 107 -11.45 -14.26 -0.36
CA THR A 107 -12.76 -14.84 -0.07
C THR A 107 -13.45 -15.35 -1.33
N VAL A 108 -14.45 -16.22 -1.19
CA VAL A 108 -15.25 -16.72 -2.32
C VAL A 108 -15.95 -15.56 -3.05
N ALA A 109 -16.36 -14.52 -2.33
CA ALA A 109 -17.05 -13.37 -2.91
C ALA A 109 -16.14 -12.46 -3.78
N GLU A 110 -14.84 -12.52 -3.58
CA GLU A 110 -13.85 -11.74 -4.33
C GLU A 110 -13.36 -12.45 -5.60
N MET A 111 -13.64 -13.74 -5.71
CA MET A 111 -13.33 -14.49 -6.92
C MET A 111 -14.46 -14.36 -7.94
N PRO A 112 -14.15 -14.15 -9.25
CA PRO A 112 -15.15 -14.28 -10.29
C PRO A 112 -15.86 -15.64 -10.20
N GLN A 113 -17.17 -15.65 -10.35
CA GLN A 113 -17.93 -16.88 -10.31
C GLN A 113 -17.45 -17.81 -11.45
N HIS A 114 -16.98 -18.98 -11.08
CA HIS A 114 -16.52 -20.01 -12.01
C HIS A 114 -16.86 -21.40 -11.50
N THR A 115 -16.91 -22.42 -12.41
CA THR A 115 -17.16 -23.83 -12.10
C THR A 115 -16.20 -24.74 -12.85
N HIS A 116 -15.83 -25.85 -12.22
CA HIS A 116 -15.06 -26.90 -12.86
C HIS A 116 -15.98 -28.11 -13.03
N LEU A 117 -16.34 -28.40 -14.28
CA LEU A 117 -17.18 -29.55 -14.60
C LEU A 117 -16.32 -30.62 -15.29
N LEU A 118 -16.33 -31.83 -14.73
CA LEU A 118 -15.78 -32.99 -15.41
C LEU A 118 -16.79 -33.46 -16.44
N LYS A 119 -16.43 -33.37 -17.71
CA LYS A 119 -17.25 -33.86 -18.80
C LYS A 119 -17.27 -35.40 -18.81
N ALA A 120 -18.40 -35.98 -19.12
CA ALA A 120 -18.56 -37.43 -19.28
C ALA A 120 -19.48 -37.70 -20.47
N VAL A 121 -19.46 -38.93 -20.96
CA VAL A 121 -20.31 -39.41 -22.07
C VAL A 121 -21.31 -40.37 -21.51
N SER A 122 -22.59 -40.18 -21.81
CA SER A 122 -23.68 -41.05 -21.34
C SER A 122 -23.86 -42.36 -22.18
N SER A 123 -23.24 -42.41 -23.36
CA SER A 123 -23.19 -43.64 -24.18
C SER A 123 -22.08 -44.58 -23.69
N ASP A 124 -22.12 -45.82 -24.18
CA ASP A 124 -21.10 -46.81 -23.84
C ASP A 124 -19.71 -46.40 -24.29
N GLY A 125 -18.71 -46.73 -23.47
CA GLY A 125 -17.31 -46.53 -23.78
C GLY A 125 -16.85 -47.32 -25.02
N ASN A 126 -15.86 -46.80 -25.71
CA ASN A 126 -15.29 -47.43 -26.89
C ASN A 126 -13.79 -47.76 -26.76
N VAL A 127 -13.14 -47.29 -25.71
CA VAL A 127 -11.70 -47.51 -25.43
C VAL A 127 -11.47 -47.83 -23.95
N SER A 128 -10.45 -48.63 -23.69
CA SER A 128 -10.01 -48.94 -22.29
C SER A 128 -8.88 -48.05 -21.81
N ASN A 129 -8.29 -47.26 -22.71
CA ASN A 129 -7.19 -46.34 -22.36
C ASN A 129 -7.77 -44.92 -22.06
N PRO A 130 -7.50 -44.34 -20.89
CA PRO A 130 -7.98 -42.99 -20.53
C PRO A 130 -7.33 -41.87 -21.30
N SER A 131 -6.18 -42.08 -21.96
CA SER A 131 -5.43 -41.03 -22.64
C SER A 131 -6.24 -40.42 -23.78
N GLY A 132 -6.52 -39.09 -23.69
CA GLY A 132 -7.32 -38.37 -24.67
C GLY A 132 -8.80 -38.76 -24.74
N ALA A 133 -9.31 -39.50 -23.73
CA ALA A 133 -10.70 -39.98 -23.68
C ALA A 133 -11.43 -39.42 -22.45
N LEU A 134 -12.75 -39.48 -22.48
CA LEU A 134 -13.65 -39.05 -21.41
C LEU A 134 -14.27 -40.26 -20.71
N PRO A 135 -14.60 -40.20 -19.39
CA PRO A 135 -15.40 -41.23 -18.72
C PRO A 135 -16.70 -41.46 -19.45
N ALA A 136 -17.07 -42.71 -19.60
CA ALA A 136 -18.26 -43.14 -20.33
C ALA A 136 -19.08 -44.19 -19.55
N ASN A 137 -20.28 -44.51 -20.02
CA ASN A 137 -21.06 -45.57 -19.43
C ASN A 137 -20.45 -46.94 -19.75
N THR A 138 -20.44 -47.86 -18.78
CA THR A 138 -19.95 -49.23 -18.93
C THR A 138 -21.08 -50.21 -18.88
N LYS A 139 -21.41 -50.83 -20.02
CA LYS A 139 -22.28 -52.00 -20.08
C LYS A 139 -21.52 -53.31 -19.99
N THR A 140 -20.34 -53.33 -20.56
CA THR A 140 -19.38 -54.44 -20.48
C THR A 140 -18.11 -53.90 -19.86
N LEU A 141 -17.58 -54.53 -18.85
CA LEU A 141 -16.54 -54.10 -17.92
C LEU A 141 -15.15 -53.78 -18.54
N ASP A 142 -15.04 -53.73 -19.86
CA ASP A 142 -13.76 -53.60 -20.57
C ASP A 142 -13.50 -52.23 -21.24
N LYS A 143 -14.53 -51.34 -21.31
CA LYS A 143 -14.42 -50.05 -22.00
C LYS A 143 -15.09 -48.96 -21.18
N GLU A 144 -14.27 -48.19 -20.47
CA GLU A 144 -14.73 -47.19 -19.49
C GLU A 144 -14.60 -45.75 -20.01
N TYR A 145 -14.02 -45.60 -21.20
CA TYR A 145 -13.73 -44.27 -21.75
C TYR A 145 -14.26 -44.16 -23.20
N SER A 146 -14.48 -42.93 -23.64
CA SER A 146 -14.92 -42.63 -24.99
C SER A 146 -14.10 -41.54 -25.64
N THR A 147 -13.71 -41.73 -26.86
CA THR A 147 -13.11 -40.70 -27.73
C THR A 147 -14.16 -39.86 -28.46
N THR A 148 -15.45 -40.24 -28.35
CA THR A 148 -16.55 -39.47 -28.93
C THR A 148 -16.83 -38.22 -28.12
N PRO A 149 -16.94 -37.04 -28.75
CA PRO A 149 -17.27 -35.81 -28.07
C PRO A 149 -18.61 -35.92 -27.33
N PRO A 150 -18.73 -35.38 -26.07
CA PRO A 150 -19.97 -35.45 -25.32
C PRO A 150 -21.04 -34.58 -25.95
N THR A 151 -22.22 -35.12 -26.20
CA THR A 151 -23.40 -34.33 -26.58
C THR A 151 -24.05 -33.64 -25.40
N SER A 152 -23.97 -34.26 -24.23
CA SER A 152 -24.37 -33.75 -22.92
C SER A 152 -23.90 -34.74 -21.83
N GLY A 153 -23.55 -34.24 -20.68
CA GLY A 153 -23.20 -35.06 -19.54
C GLY A 153 -22.02 -34.51 -18.77
N THR A 154 -22.20 -34.39 -17.48
CA THR A 154 -21.14 -34.01 -16.53
C THR A 154 -21.18 -35.01 -15.38
N MET A 155 -20.01 -35.30 -14.85
CA MET A 155 -19.87 -36.05 -13.63
C MET A 155 -20.42 -35.28 -12.44
N ASN A 156 -20.68 -35.96 -11.35
CA ASN A 156 -21.11 -35.33 -10.11
C ASN A 156 -20.08 -34.28 -9.67
N ALA A 157 -20.55 -33.08 -9.27
CA ALA A 157 -19.67 -31.97 -8.84
C ALA A 157 -18.78 -32.33 -7.63
N SER A 158 -19.18 -33.34 -6.80
CA SER A 158 -18.35 -33.82 -5.69
C SER A 158 -17.13 -34.65 -6.11
N MET A 159 -16.93 -34.90 -7.40
CA MET A 159 -15.71 -35.56 -7.90
C MET A 159 -14.48 -34.62 -7.89
N THR A 160 -14.70 -33.33 -7.79
CA THR A 160 -13.62 -32.36 -7.57
C THR A 160 -13.58 -31.96 -6.10
N SER A 161 -12.47 -32.18 -5.44
CA SER A 161 -12.26 -31.72 -4.06
C SER A 161 -12.03 -30.21 -4.00
N ILE A 162 -12.28 -29.64 -2.84
CA ILE A 162 -11.92 -28.25 -2.54
C ILE A 162 -10.38 -28.13 -2.58
N ALA A 163 -9.87 -27.13 -3.28
CA ALA A 163 -8.47 -26.76 -3.28
C ALA A 163 -8.30 -25.36 -2.65
N GLY A 164 -7.15 -25.14 -2.00
CA GLY A 164 -6.84 -23.90 -1.30
C GLY A 164 -6.84 -24.05 0.22
N GLY A 165 -6.13 -23.15 0.93
CA GLY A 165 -5.92 -23.26 2.37
C GLY A 165 -6.39 -22.03 3.15
N ASN A 166 -7.06 -21.06 2.52
CA ASN A 166 -7.50 -19.79 3.14
C ASN A 166 -6.36 -19.08 3.90
N GLN A 167 -5.12 -19.22 3.41
CA GLN A 167 -3.97 -18.54 4.01
C GLN A 167 -3.85 -17.15 3.44
N PRO A 168 -3.50 -16.15 4.26
CA PRO A 168 -3.23 -14.81 3.76
C PRO A 168 -2.01 -14.82 2.85
N HIS A 169 -2.07 -14.06 1.77
CA HIS A 169 -0.93 -13.78 0.91
C HIS A 169 -0.48 -12.32 1.08
N PRO A 170 0.83 -12.01 0.91
CA PRO A 170 1.31 -10.65 0.96
C PRO A 170 0.67 -9.78 -0.13
N ASN A 171 0.10 -8.64 0.29
CA ASN A 171 -0.53 -7.67 -0.60
C ASN A 171 0.33 -6.41 -0.79
N ILE A 172 1.59 -6.47 -0.35
CA ILE A 172 2.55 -5.37 -0.43
C ILE A 172 3.35 -5.51 -1.73
N GLN A 173 3.41 -4.44 -2.51
CA GLN A 173 4.30 -4.34 -3.68
C GLN A 173 5.78 -4.34 -3.26
N PRO A 174 6.74 -4.66 -4.14
CA PRO A 174 8.16 -4.50 -3.85
C PRO A 174 8.47 -3.09 -3.35
N TYR A 175 9.19 -2.97 -2.24
CA TYR A 175 9.44 -1.70 -1.57
C TYR A 175 10.88 -1.58 -1.09
N VAL A 176 11.31 -0.34 -0.84
CA VAL A 176 12.50 0.00 -0.07
C VAL A 176 12.10 1.01 1.01
N THR A 177 12.60 0.82 2.22
CA THR A 177 12.23 1.67 3.36
C THR A 177 13.16 2.85 3.53
N PHE A 178 12.56 4.00 3.80
CA PHE A 178 13.23 5.21 4.26
C PHE A 178 12.62 5.66 5.59
N LYS A 179 13.37 6.42 6.36
CA LYS A 179 12.86 7.04 7.58
C LYS A 179 12.03 8.26 7.22
N CYS A 180 10.75 8.26 7.64
CA CYS A 180 9.93 9.45 7.57
C CYS A 180 10.14 10.32 8.80
N ILE A 181 10.29 11.60 8.58
CA ILE A 181 10.42 12.62 9.63
C ILE A 181 9.50 13.80 9.35
N ILE A 182 9.00 14.42 10.42
CA ILE A 182 8.16 15.64 10.38
C ILE A 182 8.86 16.77 11.12
N ALA A 183 8.88 17.97 10.54
CA ALA A 183 9.50 19.14 11.13
C ALA A 183 8.68 19.66 12.33
N LEU A 184 9.30 19.71 13.50
CA LEU A 184 8.74 20.27 14.73
C LEU A 184 8.98 21.79 14.85
N GLN A 185 9.91 22.30 14.04
CA GLN A 185 10.32 23.70 13.96
C GLN A 185 10.49 24.08 12.49
N GLY A 186 10.31 25.36 12.19
CA GLY A 186 10.45 25.85 10.81
C GLY A 186 9.54 27.04 10.52
N ILE A 187 9.44 27.41 9.24
CA ILE A 187 8.63 28.53 8.78
C ILE A 187 7.14 28.15 8.90
N TYR A 188 6.35 28.95 9.58
CA TYR A 188 4.89 28.75 9.66
C TYR A 188 4.27 28.98 8.26
N PRO A 189 3.58 27.99 7.67
CA PRO A 189 2.98 28.17 6.35
C PRO A 189 1.81 29.14 6.41
N SER A 190 1.85 30.18 5.58
CA SER A 190 0.72 31.08 5.41
C SER A 190 -0.31 30.47 4.47
N ARG A 191 -1.59 30.58 4.81
CA ARG A 191 -2.68 30.28 3.87
C ARG A 191 -2.87 31.47 2.93
N PRO A 192 -3.15 31.21 1.63
CA PRO A 192 -3.47 32.27 0.68
C PRO A 192 -4.78 32.99 1.04
#